data_c3a0e8a4ab680a53cbebe4ce3d3aa662
#
_entry.id   c3a0e8a4ab680a53cbebe4ce3d3aa662
#
_cell.length_a   1.000
_cell.length_b   1.000
_cell.length_c   1.000
_cell.angle_alpha   90.00
_cell.angle_beta   90.00
_cell.angle_gamma   90.00
#
_symmetry.space_group_name_H-M   'P 1'
#
loop_
_entity.id
_entity.type
_entity.pdbx_description
1 polymer ?
#
loop_
_entity_poly.entity_id
_entity_poly.type
_entity_poly.pdbx_seq_one_letter_code
_entity_poly.pdbx_strand_id
1 'polypeptide(L)'
;IEGKGLDLLSPPSGVIRINHLKSGESSPITFSFSPKSRANTRVILVIQYFDAVGRKCTDWLGEIETNFLGCYVKPLQLSESEHESERLNFKDYTSHTSFNVEGLQLSKITKIAKGMPGLHLCSLKEEDTRSIIYHSGESSLEGSKYLSMIFLRKLGEEESLRVALELICHSNDIDNSSELKEEMSLYLKNKLLEFNAKFV
;
A
#
# COMPACT_ATOMS: atom_id res chain seq x y z
N ILE A 1 2.17 -3.93 23.49
CA ILE A 1 1.69 -3.43 22.19
C ILE A 1 0.24 -3.02 22.36
N GLU A 2 -0.05 -1.79 22.02
CA GLU A 2 -1.42 -1.28 21.97
C GLU A 2 -1.73 -0.97 20.49
N GLY A 3 -2.77 -1.59 19.96
CA GLY A 3 -3.28 -1.34 18.61
C GLY A 3 -4.68 -0.76 18.68
N LYS A 4 -4.88 0.47 18.28
CA LYS A 4 -6.22 1.06 18.15
C LYS A 4 -6.77 0.68 16.78
N GLY A 5 -7.89 -0.07 16.72
CA GLY A 5 -8.49 -0.51 15.47
C GLY A 5 -7.88 -1.78 14.85
N LEU A 6 -7.00 -2.47 15.57
CA LEU A 6 -6.39 -3.74 15.16
C LEU A 6 -6.59 -4.82 16.23
N ASP A 7 -6.84 -6.04 15.81
CA ASP A 7 -6.74 -7.23 16.65
C ASP A 7 -5.35 -7.84 16.56
N LEU A 8 -4.72 -8.07 17.68
CA LEU A 8 -3.48 -8.81 17.73
C LEU A 8 -3.76 -10.31 17.60
N LEU A 9 -3.31 -10.92 16.52
CA LEU A 9 -3.50 -12.35 16.24
C LEU A 9 -2.41 -13.21 16.87
N SER A 10 -1.16 -12.74 16.86
CA SER A 10 -0.03 -13.49 17.38
C SER A 10 1.09 -12.55 17.85
N PRO A 11 1.58 -12.77 19.08
CA PRO A 11 0.98 -13.57 20.14
C PRO A 11 -0.26 -12.87 20.72
N PRO A 12 -1.31 -13.59 21.10
CA PRO A 12 -2.57 -12.99 21.60
C PRO A 12 -2.39 -12.13 22.85
N SER A 13 -1.36 -12.41 23.67
CA SER A 13 -1.04 -11.61 24.86
C SER A 13 -0.41 -10.24 24.56
N GLY A 14 -0.01 -9.99 23.32
CA GLY A 14 0.77 -8.78 22.97
C GLY A 14 2.18 -8.74 23.56
N VAL A 15 2.63 -9.83 24.19
CA VAL A 15 3.90 -9.89 24.90
C VAL A 15 4.73 -11.07 24.39
N ILE A 16 5.92 -10.78 23.91
CA ILE A 16 6.95 -11.77 23.64
C ILE A 16 8.03 -11.63 24.71
N ARG A 17 8.38 -12.75 25.36
CA ARG A 17 9.43 -12.78 26.37
C ARG A 17 10.69 -13.38 25.77
N ILE A 18 11.78 -12.62 25.87
CA ILE A 18 13.13 -13.11 25.55
C ILE A 18 13.85 -13.22 26.88
N ASN A 19 14.17 -14.45 27.29
CA ASN A 19 14.74 -14.71 28.63
C ASN A 19 16.16 -14.15 28.75
N HIS A 20 16.94 -14.22 27.69
CA HIS A 20 18.32 -13.73 27.68
C HIS A 20 18.74 -13.39 26.24
N LEU A 21 19.41 -12.25 26.08
CA LEU A 21 20.04 -11.83 24.83
C LEU A 21 21.47 -11.40 25.17
N LYS A 22 22.47 -12.05 24.57
CA LYS A 22 23.87 -11.67 24.81
C LYS A 22 24.21 -10.38 24.06
N SER A 23 25.25 -9.71 24.51
CA SER A 23 25.75 -8.51 23.84
C SER A 23 26.10 -8.80 22.38
N GLY A 24 25.53 -8.01 21.46
CA GLY A 24 25.72 -8.20 20.01
C GLY A 24 24.80 -9.23 19.36
N GLU A 25 23.99 -9.97 20.12
CA GLU A 25 22.95 -10.85 19.57
C GLU A 25 21.69 -10.03 19.21
N SER A 26 20.99 -10.48 18.17
CA SER A 26 19.67 -9.97 17.76
C SER A 26 18.67 -11.12 17.69
N SER A 27 17.43 -10.85 18.08
CA SER A 27 16.33 -11.81 17.95
C SER A 27 15.18 -11.13 17.21
N PRO A 28 14.82 -11.60 16.00
CA PRO A 28 13.68 -11.07 15.29
C PRO A 28 12.39 -11.40 16.04
N ILE A 29 11.48 -10.44 16.09
CA ILE A 29 10.17 -10.59 16.71
C ILE A 29 9.12 -10.30 15.66
N THR A 30 8.15 -11.20 15.50
CA THR A 30 7.05 -11.05 14.56
C THR A 30 5.73 -10.94 15.32
N PHE A 31 4.95 -9.93 14.98
CA PHE A 31 3.59 -9.77 15.44
C PHE A 31 2.64 -9.80 14.24
N SER A 32 1.50 -10.48 14.40
CA SER A 32 0.47 -10.54 13.37
C SER A 32 -0.79 -9.83 13.87
N PHE A 33 -1.35 -8.98 13.03
CA PHE A 33 -2.55 -8.20 13.33
C PHE A 33 -3.62 -8.44 12.28
N SER A 34 -4.89 -8.25 12.69
CA SER A 34 -6.04 -8.16 11.80
C SER A 34 -6.70 -6.80 11.96
N PRO A 35 -7.06 -6.11 10.87
CA PRO A 35 -7.78 -4.84 10.97
C PRO A 35 -9.20 -5.05 11.48
N LYS A 36 -9.66 -4.13 12.35
CA LYS A 36 -11.06 -4.07 12.86
C LYS A 36 -11.88 -2.94 12.26
N SER A 37 -11.21 -1.90 11.84
CA SER A 37 -11.84 -0.70 11.30
C SER A 37 -10.93 -0.01 10.30
N ARG A 38 -11.49 0.83 9.45
CA ARG A 38 -10.73 1.64 8.48
C ARG A 38 -10.06 2.88 9.08
N ALA A 39 -10.24 3.15 10.37
CA ALA A 39 -9.61 4.29 11.01
C ALA A 39 -8.08 4.14 10.99
N ASN A 40 -7.38 5.25 10.87
CA ASN A 40 -5.92 5.31 10.98
C ASN A 40 -5.47 4.54 12.21
N THR A 41 -4.85 3.40 11.99
CA THR A 41 -4.42 2.51 13.05
C THR A 41 -2.94 2.67 13.27
N ARG A 42 -2.57 2.72 14.54
CA ARG A 42 -1.19 2.88 14.97
C ARG A 42 -0.80 1.71 15.83
N VAL A 43 0.36 1.17 15.57
CA VAL A 43 0.99 0.15 16.42
C VAL A 43 2.12 0.82 17.18
N ILE A 44 1.98 0.87 18.50
CA ILE A 44 3.02 1.40 19.39
C ILE A 44 3.83 0.23 19.92
N LEU A 45 5.15 0.28 19.71
CA LEU A 45 6.08 -0.73 20.15
C LEU A 45 6.86 -0.21 21.36
N VAL A 46 6.79 -0.96 22.46
CA VAL A 46 7.50 -0.66 23.70
C VAL A 46 8.29 -1.88 24.12
N ILE A 47 9.55 -1.71 24.49
CA ILE A 47 10.37 -2.74 25.10
C ILE A 47 10.50 -2.49 26.59
N GLN A 48 10.33 -3.54 27.40
CA GLN A 48 10.65 -3.52 28.84
C GLN A 48 11.72 -4.56 29.11
N TYR A 49 12.75 -4.15 29.84
CA TYR A 49 13.87 -5.03 30.17
C TYR A 49 14.44 -4.69 31.55
N PHE A 50 15.29 -5.56 32.05
CA PHE A 50 16.10 -5.29 33.24
C PHE A 50 17.53 -5.03 32.79
N ASP A 51 18.13 -3.94 33.28
CA ASP A 51 19.54 -3.64 33.03
C ASP A 51 20.47 -4.57 33.81
N ALA A 52 21.78 -4.41 33.61
CA ALA A 52 22.80 -5.22 34.26
C ALA A 52 22.81 -5.15 35.79
N VAL A 53 22.18 -4.11 36.38
CA VAL A 53 22.05 -3.95 37.83
C VAL A 53 20.65 -4.28 38.35
N GLY A 54 19.80 -4.87 37.49
CA GLY A 54 18.47 -5.35 37.85
C GLY A 54 17.39 -4.27 37.88
N ARG A 55 17.63 -3.07 37.37
CA ARG A 55 16.60 -2.02 37.29
C ARG A 55 15.69 -2.25 36.07
N LYS A 56 14.38 -2.13 36.30
CA LYS A 56 13.40 -2.16 35.21
C LYS A 56 13.53 -0.89 34.35
N CYS A 57 13.78 -1.12 33.08
CA CYS A 57 13.85 -0.08 32.05
C CYS A 57 12.68 -0.23 31.07
N THR A 58 12.28 0.89 30.48
CA THR A 58 11.23 0.91 29.44
C THR A 58 11.69 1.88 28.35
N ASP A 59 11.82 1.35 27.13
CA ASP A 59 12.16 2.16 25.96
C ASP A 59 11.03 2.10 24.94
N TRP A 60 10.74 3.24 24.36
CA TRP A 60 9.80 3.37 23.26
C TRP A 60 10.57 3.11 21.95
N LEU A 61 10.15 2.05 21.22
CA LEU A 61 10.81 1.65 19.97
C LEU A 61 10.27 2.42 18.76
N GLY A 62 9.07 2.97 18.86
CA GLY A 62 8.46 3.75 17.80
C GLY A 62 6.99 3.45 17.59
N GLU A 63 6.47 4.09 16.59
CA GLU A 63 5.09 4.00 16.14
C GLU A 63 5.08 3.60 14.66
N ILE A 64 4.28 2.61 14.30
CA ILE A 64 4.06 2.18 12.93
C ILE A 64 2.64 2.57 12.55
N GLU A 65 2.52 3.47 11.59
CA GLU A 65 1.23 3.77 10.97
C GLU A 65 0.91 2.69 9.94
N THR A 66 -0.30 2.15 10.02
CA THR A 66 -0.78 1.20 9.01
C THR A 66 -1.41 1.98 7.87
N ASN A 67 -1.09 1.61 6.64
CA ASN A 67 -1.73 2.18 5.48
C ASN A 67 -2.92 1.32 5.02
N PHE A 68 -3.88 1.96 4.36
CA PHE A 68 -5.09 1.32 3.85
C PHE A 68 -4.77 0.13 2.94
N LEU A 69 -3.98 0.35 1.90
CA LEU A 69 -3.67 -0.69 0.90
C LEU A 69 -2.98 -1.91 1.50
N GLY A 70 -2.04 -1.72 2.44
CA GLY A 70 -1.28 -2.83 3.02
C GLY A 70 -2.00 -3.59 4.12
N CYS A 71 -3.01 -2.98 4.77
CA CYS A 71 -3.66 -3.56 5.95
C CYS A 71 -5.12 -3.97 5.71
N TYR A 72 -5.84 -3.24 4.88
CA TYR A 72 -7.28 -3.43 4.69
C TYR A 72 -7.65 -4.06 3.36
N VAL A 73 -6.76 -3.97 2.39
CA VAL A 73 -6.98 -4.54 1.07
C VAL A 73 -6.13 -5.79 0.91
N LYS A 74 -6.75 -6.88 0.50
CA LYS A 74 -6.09 -8.12 0.11
C LYS A 74 -6.19 -8.31 -1.40
N PRO A 75 -5.20 -8.95 -2.03
CA PRO A 75 -5.23 -9.23 -3.47
C PRO A 75 -6.45 -10.05 -3.85
N LEU A 76 -7.22 -9.60 -4.84
CA LEU A 76 -8.30 -10.34 -5.46
C LEU A 76 -7.82 -10.81 -6.84
N GLN A 77 -7.73 -12.11 -7.05
CA GLN A 77 -7.27 -12.66 -8.33
C GLN A 77 -8.38 -12.57 -9.37
N LEU A 78 -8.22 -11.66 -10.31
CA LEU A 78 -9.07 -11.51 -11.49
C LEU A 78 -8.22 -11.60 -12.75
N SER A 79 -8.75 -12.22 -13.79
CA SER A 79 -8.23 -12.07 -15.14
C SER A 79 -8.56 -10.69 -15.72
N GLU A 80 -7.94 -10.30 -16.82
CA GLU A 80 -8.25 -9.03 -17.50
C GLU A 80 -9.73 -8.93 -17.88
N SER A 81 -10.31 -10.01 -18.40
CA SER A 81 -11.73 -10.05 -18.80
C SER A 81 -12.69 -9.93 -17.62
N GLU A 82 -12.37 -10.54 -16.49
CA GLU A 82 -13.15 -10.40 -15.25
C GLU A 82 -13.03 -8.99 -14.68
N HIS A 83 -11.82 -8.42 -14.68
CA HIS A 83 -11.61 -7.03 -14.28
C HIS A 83 -12.45 -6.07 -15.12
N GLU A 84 -12.46 -6.24 -16.43
CA GLU A 84 -13.25 -5.38 -17.33
C GLU A 84 -14.75 -5.53 -17.09
N SER A 85 -15.23 -6.76 -16.88
CA SER A 85 -16.64 -7.04 -16.54
C SER A 85 -17.05 -6.37 -15.22
N GLU A 86 -16.25 -6.53 -14.18
CA GLU A 86 -16.51 -5.90 -12.88
C GLU A 86 -16.44 -4.37 -12.97
N ARG A 87 -15.50 -3.82 -13.74
CA ARG A 87 -15.40 -2.39 -13.97
C ARG A 87 -16.68 -1.80 -14.58
N LEU A 88 -17.31 -2.52 -15.51
CA LEU A 88 -18.58 -2.09 -16.11
C LEU A 88 -19.72 -2.08 -15.08
N ASN A 89 -19.71 -3.00 -14.12
CA ASN A 89 -20.68 -3.02 -13.01
C ASN A 89 -20.52 -1.82 -12.07
N PHE A 90 -19.30 -1.31 -11.92
CA PHE A 90 -18.96 -0.20 -11.01
C PHE A 90 -18.80 1.14 -11.72
N LYS A 91 -19.27 1.28 -12.97
CA LYS A 91 -19.08 2.50 -13.79
C LYS A 91 -19.56 3.79 -13.12
N ASP A 92 -20.62 3.70 -12.31
CA ASP A 92 -21.22 4.85 -11.62
C ASP A 92 -20.47 5.25 -10.34
N TYR A 93 -19.53 4.42 -9.88
CA TYR A 93 -18.72 4.61 -8.69
C TYR A 93 -17.24 4.69 -9.04
N THR A 94 -16.91 5.72 -9.81
CA THR A 94 -15.57 5.93 -10.36
C THR A 94 -14.94 7.19 -9.80
N SER A 95 -13.72 7.08 -9.35
CA SER A 95 -12.88 8.22 -8.96
C SER A 95 -11.63 8.24 -9.82
N HIS A 96 -11.15 9.43 -10.19
CA HIS A 96 -9.94 9.56 -10.97
C HIS A 96 -9.05 10.71 -10.47
N THR A 97 -7.76 10.60 -10.78
CA THR A 97 -6.78 11.68 -10.61
C THR A 97 -5.69 11.55 -11.66
N SER A 98 -5.04 12.66 -11.98
CA SER A 98 -3.91 12.68 -12.90
C SER A 98 -2.84 13.65 -12.42
N PHE A 99 -1.59 13.36 -12.75
CA PHE A 99 -0.45 14.24 -12.52
C PHE A 99 0.70 13.89 -13.48
N ASN A 100 1.59 14.84 -13.68
CA ASN A 100 2.79 14.59 -14.49
C ASN A 100 3.98 14.31 -13.58
N VAL A 101 4.82 13.40 -14.03
CA VAL A 101 6.05 12.99 -13.36
C VAL A 101 7.23 13.37 -14.24
N GLU A 102 8.22 14.06 -13.67
CA GLU A 102 9.46 14.42 -14.33
C GLU A 102 10.65 13.76 -13.64
N GLY A 103 11.71 13.46 -14.40
CA GLY A 103 12.98 12.93 -13.91
C GLY A 103 13.07 11.40 -13.90
N LEU A 104 12.03 10.68 -14.35
CA LEU A 104 12.06 9.22 -14.44
C LEU A 104 11.59 8.71 -15.80
N GLN A 105 12.21 7.61 -16.22
CA GLN A 105 11.79 6.88 -17.42
C GLN A 105 10.44 6.18 -17.20
N LEU A 106 9.65 6.03 -18.27
CA LEU A 106 8.37 5.32 -18.26
C LEU A 106 8.48 3.92 -17.64
N SER A 107 9.48 3.13 -18.05
CA SER A 107 9.72 1.78 -17.55
C SER A 107 9.94 1.72 -16.04
N LYS A 108 10.63 2.71 -15.46
CA LYS A 108 10.84 2.81 -14.01
C LYS A 108 9.53 3.09 -13.27
N ILE A 109 8.73 4.02 -13.79
CA ILE A 109 7.42 4.36 -13.22
C ILE A 109 6.47 3.16 -13.33
N THR A 110 6.45 2.48 -14.49
CA THR A 110 5.67 1.24 -14.69
C THR A 110 6.05 0.17 -13.65
N LYS A 111 7.35 -0.03 -13.40
CA LYS A 111 7.82 -1.00 -12.40
C LYS A 111 7.33 -0.66 -10.98
N ILE A 112 7.32 0.61 -10.61
CA ILE A 112 6.79 1.07 -9.31
C ILE A 112 5.29 0.85 -9.25
N ALA A 113 4.57 1.25 -10.29
CA ALA A 113 3.11 1.17 -10.35
C ALA A 113 2.60 -0.28 -10.34
N LYS A 114 3.34 -1.24 -10.89
CA LYS A 114 3.02 -2.67 -10.79
C LYS A 114 2.99 -3.21 -9.36
N GLY A 115 3.81 -2.67 -8.50
CA GLY A 115 4.04 -3.17 -7.12
C GLY A 115 3.12 -2.54 -6.08
N MET A 116 1.85 -2.29 -6.41
CA MET A 116 0.89 -1.74 -5.45
C MET A 116 0.62 -2.71 -4.31
N PRO A 117 0.84 -2.31 -3.04
CA PRO A 117 0.58 -3.18 -1.90
C PRO A 117 -0.92 -3.52 -1.79
N GLY A 118 -1.25 -4.73 -1.35
CA GLY A 118 -2.62 -5.17 -1.16
C GLY A 118 -3.43 -5.41 -2.43
N LEU A 119 -2.88 -5.13 -3.61
CA LEU A 119 -3.55 -5.32 -4.88
C LEU A 119 -2.90 -6.44 -5.72
N HIS A 120 -3.71 -7.18 -6.44
CA HIS A 120 -3.29 -8.13 -7.45
C HIS A 120 -3.11 -7.44 -8.81
N LEU A 121 -2.01 -7.72 -9.49
CA LEU A 121 -1.79 -7.29 -10.87
C LEU A 121 -2.57 -8.21 -11.82
N CYS A 122 -3.68 -7.72 -12.38
CA CYS A 122 -4.52 -8.49 -13.30
C CYS A 122 -3.92 -8.55 -14.71
N SER A 123 -3.43 -7.40 -15.19
CA SER A 123 -2.87 -7.27 -16.53
C SER A 123 -1.91 -6.09 -16.63
N LEU A 124 -0.96 -6.20 -17.53
CA LEU A 124 -0.04 -5.14 -17.94
C LEU A 124 0.07 -5.12 -19.45
N LYS A 125 -0.25 -3.98 -20.07
CA LYS A 125 0.02 -3.70 -21.47
C LYS A 125 1.12 -2.65 -21.54
N GLU A 126 2.25 -3.01 -22.09
CA GLU A 126 3.45 -2.17 -22.13
C GLU A 126 3.89 -1.94 -23.57
N GLU A 127 4.01 -0.69 -23.96
CA GLU A 127 4.51 -0.23 -25.25
C GLU A 127 5.60 0.83 -25.01
N ASP A 128 6.36 1.18 -26.01
CA ASP A 128 7.51 2.13 -25.88
C ASP A 128 7.11 3.50 -25.33
N THR A 129 5.90 3.94 -25.58
CA THR A 129 5.42 5.27 -25.20
C THR A 129 4.30 5.29 -24.18
N ARG A 130 3.74 4.13 -23.85
CA ARG A 130 2.63 4.01 -22.88
C ARG A 130 2.63 2.68 -22.15
N SER A 131 2.04 2.68 -20.97
CA SER A 131 1.72 1.47 -20.21
C SER A 131 0.33 1.57 -19.61
N ILE A 132 -0.39 0.45 -19.58
CA ILE A 132 -1.69 0.33 -18.92
C ILE A 132 -1.59 -0.82 -17.93
N ILE A 133 -1.90 -0.54 -16.67
CA ILE A 133 -1.76 -1.48 -15.56
C ILE A 133 -3.14 -1.64 -14.91
N TYR A 134 -3.57 -2.86 -14.73
CA TYR A 134 -4.85 -3.22 -14.11
C TYR A 134 -4.60 -3.93 -12.79
N HIS A 135 -5.24 -3.44 -11.71
CA HIS A 135 -5.15 -4.07 -10.40
C HIS A 135 -6.53 -4.37 -9.83
N SER A 136 -6.59 -5.38 -8.99
CA SER A 136 -7.78 -5.71 -8.22
C SER A 136 -7.45 -6.08 -6.78
N GLY A 137 -8.37 -5.78 -5.89
CA GLY A 137 -8.31 -6.09 -4.48
C GLY A 137 -9.70 -6.24 -3.88
N GLU A 138 -9.74 -6.70 -2.66
CA GLU A 138 -10.96 -6.86 -1.88
C GLU A 138 -10.73 -6.37 -0.45
N SER A 139 -11.72 -5.66 0.11
CA SER A 139 -11.67 -5.27 1.52
C SER A 139 -11.64 -6.48 2.44
N SER A 140 -10.72 -6.49 3.39
CA SER A 140 -10.64 -7.52 4.42
C SER A 140 -11.78 -7.47 5.43
N LEU A 141 -12.52 -6.35 5.49
CA LEU A 141 -13.59 -6.12 6.47
C LEU A 141 -14.99 -6.33 5.88
N GLU A 142 -15.23 -5.78 4.68
CA GLU A 142 -16.59 -5.63 4.13
C GLU A 142 -16.80 -6.42 2.84
N GLY A 143 -15.74 -7.02 2.28
CA GLY A 143 -15.79 -7.71 1.01
C GLY A 143 -16.03 -6.79 -0.19
N SER A 144 -15.87 -5.47 0.00
CA SER A 144 -15.92 -4.51 -1.10
C SER A 144 -14.81 -4.77 -2.08
N LYS A 145 -15.13 -4.79 -3.39
CA LYS A 145 -14.13 -4.95 -4.44
C LYS A 145 -13.52 -3.62 -4.83
N TYR A 146 -12.24 -3.63 -5.08
CA TYR A 146 -11.44 -2.50 -5.52
C TYR A 146 -10.79 -2.82 -6.85
N LEU A 147 -11.01 -1.97 -7.84
CA LEU A 147 -10.41 -2.09 -9.16
C LEU A 147 -9.68 -0.81 -9.50
N SER A 148 -8.51 -0.91 -10.10
CA SER A 148 -7.82 0.27 -10.59
C SER A 148 -7.21 0.06 -11.96
N MET A 149 -7.08 1.17 -12.70
CA MET A 149 -6.37 1.28 -13.95
C MET A 149 -5.38 2.44 -13.84
N ILE A 150 -4.13 2.18 -14.14
CA ILE A 150 -3.09 3.20 -14.20
C ILE A 150 -2.66 3.33 -15.65
N PHE A 151 -2.87 4.51 -16.23
CA PHE A 151 -2.37 4.86 -17.55
C PHE A 151 -1.11 5.70 -17.39
N LEU A 152 -0.06 5.27 -18.03
CA LEU A 152 1.20 5.99 -18.12
C LEU A 152 1.46 6.32 -19.58
N ARG A 153 1.74 7.57 -19.87
CA ARG A 153 2.07 8.01 -21.22
C ARG A 153 3.28 8.94 -21.20
N LYS A 154 4.27 8.63 -21.99
CA LYS A 154 5.44 9.48 -22.23
C LYS A 154 5.01 10.80 -22.87
N LEU A 155 5.53 11.91 -22.37
CA LEU A 155 5.28 13.26 -22.91
C LEU A 155 6.55 13.79 -23.57
N GLY A 156 6.42 14.29 -24.82
CA GLY A 156 7.53 14.87 -25.57
C GLY A 156 8.35 13.84 -26.38
N GLU A 157 9.53 14.25 -26.81
CA GLU A 157 10.43 13.46 -27.66
C GLU A 157 11.07 12.27 -26.91
N GLU A 158 11.79 11.40 -27.65
CA GLU A 158 12.33 10.14 -27.12
C GLU A 158 13.19 10.28 -25.87
N GLU A 159 13.93 11.36 -25.70
CA GLU A 159 14.77 11.60 -24.53
C GLU A 159 14.04 12.26 -23.35
N SER A 160 12.76 12.59 -23.50
CA SER A 160 11.99 13.25 -22.44
C SER A 160 11.76 12.31 -21.26
N LEU A 161 12.17 12.76 -20.07
CA LEU A 161 11.86 12.09 -18.78
C LEU A 161 10.56 12.62 -18.17
N ARG A 162 9.55 12.92 -19.00
CA ARG A 162 8.23 13.38 -18.56
C ARG A 162 7.18 12.33 -18.89
N VAL A 163 6.38 11.96 -17.90
CA VAL A 163 5.33 10.95 -18.02
C VAL A 163 4.04 11.51 -17.44
N ALA A 164 2.95 11.47 -18.20
CA ALA A 164 1.61 11.67 -17.66
C ALA A 164 1.16 10.38 -17.00
N LEU A 165 0.66 10.49 -15.77
CA LEU A 165 0.05 9.41 -15.03
C LEU A 165 -1.42 9.76 -14.79
N GLU A 166 -2.30 8.84 -15.17
CA GLU A 166 -3.73 8.88 -14.87
C GLU A 166 -4.09 7.63 -14.08
N LEU A 167 -4.76 7.82 -12.96
CA LEU A 167 -5.24 6.76 -12.08
C LEU A 167 -6.77 6.81 -12.05
N ILE A 168 -7.41 5.69 -12.40
CA ILE A 168 -8.85 5.51 -12.35
C ILE A 168 -9.15 4.37 -11.39
N CYS A 169 -10.01 4.61 -10.42
CA CYS A 169 -10.42 3.66 -9.40
C CYS A 169 -11.93 3.43 -9.44
N HIS A 170 -12.32 2.19 -9.25
CA HIS A 170 -13.72 1.76 -9.19
C HIS A 170 -13.93 0.90 -7.94
N SER A 171 -15.12 0.97 -7.36
CA SER A 171 -15.53 0.12 -6.24
C SER A 171 -17.05 -0.02 -6.19
N ASN A 172 -17.56 -0.70 -5.17
CA ASN A 172 -19.00 -0.88 -4.94
C ASN A 172 -19.74 0.43 -4.63
N ASP A 173 -19.02 1.46 -4.18
CA ASP A 173 -19.55 2.80 -3.88
C ASP A 173 -18.49 3.88 -4.13
N ILE A 174 -18.93 5.15 -4.11
CA ILE A 174 -18.08 6.29 -4.46
C ILE A 174 -17.03 6.59 -3.38
N ASP A 175 -17.36 6.37 -2.11
CA ASP A 175 -16.43 6.65 -1.00
C ASP A 175 -15.27 5.67 -1.05
N ASN A 176 -15.54 4.38 -1.26
CA ASN A 176 -14.53 3.34 -1.44
C ASN A 176 -13.62 3.59 -2.65
N SER A 177 -14.20 4.03 -3.78
CA SER A 177 -13.39 4.34 -4.97
C SER A 177 -12.52 5.58 -4.77
N SER A 178 -13.02 6.57 -4.02
CA SER A 178 -12.28 7.79 -3.68
C SER A 178 -11.14 7.51 -2.71
N GLU A 179 -11.38 6.70 -1.69
CA GLU A 179 -10.37 6.28 -0.73
C GLU A 179 -9.25 5.48 -1.42
N LEU A 180 -9.60 4.52 -2.27
CA LEU A 180 -8.63 3.77 -3.07
C LEU A 180 -7.76 4.70 -3.91
N LYS A 181 -8.37 5.66 -4.61
CA LYS A 181 -7.66 6.65 -5.43
C LYS A 181 -6.67 7.47 -4.62
N GLU A 182 -7.08 7.96 -3.44
CA GLU A 182 -6.23 8.79 -2.57
C GLU A 182 -5.03 8.00 -2.06
N GLU A 183 -5.25 6.80 -1.57
CA GLU A 183 -4.20 5.93 -1.04
C GLU A 183 -3.21 5.47 -2.13
N MET A 184 -3.71 5.07 -3.30
CA MET A 184 -2.85 4.72 -4.44
C MET A 184 -2.03 5.92 -4.93
N SER A 185 -2.67 7.09 -5.02
CA SER A 185 -1.99 8.33 -5.42
C SER A 185 -0.89 8.70 -4.43
N LEU A 186 -1.16 8.62 -3.13
CA LEU A 186 -0.19 8.89 -2.06
C LEU A 186 0.97 7.89 -2.11
N TYR A 187 0.67 6.61 -2.23
CA TYR A 187 1.71 5.58 -2.36
C TYR A 187 2.61 5.83 -3.57
N LEU A 188 2.03 6.07 -4.75
CA LEU A 188 2.78 6.32 -5.97
C LEU A 188 3.67 7.56 -5.82
N LYS A 189 3.12 8.67 -5.32
CA LYS A 189 3.89 9.90 -5.10
C LYS A 189 5.06 9.68 -4.15
N ASN A 190 4.83 9.04 -3.01
CA ASN A 190 5.89 8.76 -2.05
C ASN A 190 6.98 7.88 -2.65
N LYS A 191 6.61 6.80 -3.36
CA LYS A 191 7.57 5.91 -4.02
C LYS A 191 8.35 6.60 -5.14
N LEU A 192 7.73 7.45 -5.92
CA LEU A 192 8.39 8.20 -6.99
C LEU A 192 9.37 9.24 -6.43
N LEU A 193 9.03 9.89 -5.31
CA LEU A 193 9.93 10.82 -4.59
C LEU A 193 11.20 10.14 -4.09
N GLU A 194 11.16 8.87 -3.66
CA GLU A 194 12.35 8.10 -3.29
C GLU A 194 13.39 8.01 -4.42
N PHE A 195 12.98 8.21 -5.66
CA PHE A 195 13.83 8.22 -6.86
C PHE A 195 14.05 9.63 -7.45
N ASN A 196 13.84 10.68 -6.66
CA ASN A 196 13.99 12.08 -7.05
C ASN A 196 13.06 12.54 -8.19
N ALA A 197 11.90 11.92 -8.34
CA ALA A 197 10.86 12.42 -9.26
C ALA A 197 10.35 13.80 -8.81
N LYS A 198 9.90 14.58 -9.77
CA LYS A 198 9.19 15.84 -9.54
C LYS A 198 7.77 15.72 -10.07
N PHE A 199 6.83 16.35 -9.39
CA PHE A 199 5.44 16.44 -9.82
C PHE A 199 5.15 17.83 -10.37
N VAL A 200 4.51 17.90 -11.54
CA VAL A 200 4.19 19.14 -12.27
C VAL A 200 2.73 19.14 -12.70
#